data_d937563377b8a69f5fbf3eefbbfb936a
#
_entry.id   d937563377b8a69f5fbf3eefbbfb936a
#
_cell.length_a   1.000
_cell.length_b   1.000
_cell.length_c   1.000
_cell.angle_alpha   90.00
_cell.angle_beta   90.00
_cell.angle_gamma   90.00
#
_symmetry.space_group_name_H-M   'P 1'
#
loop_
_entity.id
_entity.type
_entity.pdbx_description
1 polymer ?
#
loop_
_entity_poly.entity_id
_entity_poly.type
_entity_poly.pdbx_seq_one_letter_code
_entity_poly.pdbx_strand_id
1 'polypeptide(L)'
;MAIIQSVPTPRTSTTNPTQMINNSWWYSSGNIYYPNFGLPNCTCYCYGRIGEILGHFETRLPSGNAGNWYPNAVGQGLLPVGSAPAAGSIICWYDPNGIYLGHVAVVEYVNDDGSLFLSNSGYPDNYFWTCTVTPDTGYRENWQISRGYVCQGFIYAYDMPLQPTTDEDYYMMFLQGEMLEWM
;
A
#
# COMPACT_ATOMS: atom_id res chain seq x y z
N MET A 1 2.81 -11.82 -17.49
CA MET A 1 1.74 -11.93 -16.49
C MET A 1 0.84 -10.71 -16.67
N ALA A 2 -0.47 -10.90 -16.84
CA ALA A 2 -1.37 -9.76 -16.99
C ALA A 2 -1.56 -9.07 -15.63
N ILE A 3 -1.70 -7.75 -15.63
CA ILE A 3 -1.99 -6.96 -14.44
C ILE A 3 -3.49 -6.72 -14.40
N ILE A 4 -4.17 -7.18 -13.33
CA ILE A 4 -5.61 -6.99 -13.16
C ILE A 4 -5.90 -5.57 -12.66
N GLN A 5 -5.08 -5.08 -11.73
CA GLN A 5 -5.26 -3.78 -11.07
C GLN A 5 -3.92 -3.09 -10.84
N SER A 6 -3.84 -1.80 -11.09
CA SER A 6 -2.62 -1.02 -10.88
C SER A 6 -2.94 0.41 -10.46
N VAL A 7 -2.07 1.02 -9.65
CA VAL A 7 -2.11 2.48 -9.43
C VAL A 7 -1.70 3.23 -10.70
N PRO A 8 -2.07 4.53 -10.87
CA PRO A 8 -1.81 5.28 -12.11
C PRO A 8 -0.34 5.31 -12.53
N THR A 9 0.59 5.40 -11.57
CA THR A 9 2.03 5.42 -11.83
C THR A 9 2.74 4.49 -10.84
N PRO A 10 2.80 3.18 -11.14
CA PRO A 10 3.39 2.22 -10.21
C PRO A 10 4.89 2.47 -9.98
N ARG A 11 5.33 2.28 -8.76
CA ARG A 11 6.75 2.17 -8.45
C ARG A 11 7.28 0.84 -8.99
N THR A 12 8.53 0.85 -9.44
CA THR A 12 9.19 -0.34 -9.98
C THR A 12 10.55 -0.55 -9.33
N SER A 13 11.18 -1.68 -9.58
CA SER A 13 12.54 -1.97 -9.13
C SER A 13 13.60 -0.98 -9.65
N THR A 14 13.28 -0.24 -10.71
CA THR A 14 14.16 0.80 -11.28
C THR A 14 13.92 2.19 -10.72
N THR A 15 12.94 2.36 -9.81
CA THR A 15 12.71 3.64 -9.13
C THR A 15 13.97 4.05 -8.37
N ASN A 16 14.49 5.24 -8.68
CA ASN A 16 15.70 5.74 -8.05
C ASN A 16 15.40 6.25 -6.63
N PRO A 17 16.00 5.65 -5.58
CA PRO A 17 15.79 6.09 -4.20
C PRO A 17 16.18 7.56 -3.97
N THR A 18 17.15 8.10 -4.70
CA THR A 18 17.60 9.49 -4.56
C THR A 18 16.51 10.51 -4.92
N GLN A 19 15.59 10.14 -5.81
CA GLN A 19 14.43 10.99 -6.15
C GLN A 19 13.46 11.13 -4.97
N MET A 20 13.48 10.20 -4.03
CA MET A 20 12.63 10.21 -2.84
C MET A 20 13.20 11.10 -1.74
N ILE A 21 14.54 11.23 -1.64
CA ILE A 21 15.21 12.00 -0.60
C ILE A 21 14.84 13.50 -0.67
N ASN A 22 14.61 14.04 -1.86
CA ASN A 22 14.25 15.44 -2.07
C ASN A 22 12.76 15.65 -2.36
N ASN A 23 11.93 14.64 -2.18
CA ASN A 23 10.52 14.69 -2.50
C ASN A 23 9.70 15.15 -1.29
N SER A 24 8.82 16.13 -1.49
CA SER A 24 7.96 16.70 -0.44
C SER A 24 7.01 15.70 0.20
N TRP A 25 6.68 14.59 -0.47
CA TRP A 25 5.82 13.55 0.11
C TRP A 25 6.44 12.86 1.33
N TRP A 26 7.78 12.81 1.41
CA TRP A 26 8.50 12.17 2.53
C TRP A 26 9.24 13.15 3.42
N TYR A 27 9.57 14.35 2.91
CA TYR A 27 10.41 15.33 3.60
C TYR A 27 9.73 16.69 3.75
N SER A 28 8.43 16.71 4.10
CA SER A 28 7.69 17.92 4.42
C SER A 28 6.85 17.74 5.67
N SER A 29 6.44 18.84 6.27
CA SER A 29 5.55 18.86 7.45
C SER A 29 4.15 18.26 7.20
N GLY A 30 3.79 18.03 5.93
CA GLY A 30 2.56 17.31 5.58
C GLY A 30 2.64 15.81 5.85
N ASN A 31 3.83 15.22 5.83
CA ASN A 31 4.02 13.84 6.26
C ASN A 31 4.19 13.80 7.78
N ILE A 32 3.24 13.20 8.49
CA ILE A 32 3.20 13.15 9.96
C ILE A 32 4.38 12.44 10.62
N TYR A 33 5.15 11.67 9.84
CA TYR A 33 6.35 10.99 10.30
C TYR A 33 7.63 11.78 10.11
N TYR A 34 7.58 12.88 9.33
CA TYR A 34 8.68 13.82 9.20
C TYR A 34 8.45 15.01 10.16
N PRO A 35 9.46 15.55 10.86
CA PRO A 35 10.88 15.26 10.73
C PRO A 35 11.43 14.16 11.65
N ASN A 36 10.59 13.51 12.46
CA ASN A 36 11.07 12.60 13.50
C ASN A 36 11.72 11.32 12.95
N PHE A 37 11.26 10.84 11.80
CA PHE A 37 11.74 9.59 11.21
C PHE A 37 12.31 9.81 9.80
N GLY A 38 11.54 10.33 8.84
CA GLY A 38 11.94 10.36 7.43
C GLY A 38 12.08 8.95 6.85
N LEU A 39 12.87 8.82 5.77
CA LEU A 39 13.25 7.53 5.19
C LEU A 39 14.69 7.15 5.63
N PRO A 40 15.01 5.86 5.80
CA PRO A 40 14.16 4.68 5.60
C PRO A 40 13.20 4.43 6.78
N ASN A 41 11.91 4.38 6.48
CA ASN A 41 10.86 4.06 7.47
C ASN A 41 9.58 3.65 6.73
N CYS A 42 9.00 2.50 7.06
CA CYS A 42 7.86 1.93 6.34
C CYS A 42 6.58 2.78 6.48
N THR A 43 6.32 3.33 7.68
CA THR A 43 5.12 4.17 7.90
C THR A 43 5.26 5.53 7.25
N CYS A 44 6.44 6.16 7.32
CA CYS A 44 6.73 7.40 6.60
C CYS A 44 6.59 7.19 5.09
N TYR A 45 7.10 6.07 4.57
CA TYR A 45 7.01 5.73 3.16
C TYR A 45 5.56 5.57 2.71
N CYS A 46 4.79 4.70 3.36
CA CYS A 46 3.40 4.45 2.99
C CYS A 46 2.55 5.73 3.05
N TYR A 47 2.72 6.53 4.09
CA TYR A 47 2.01 7.80 4.21
C TYR A 47 2.30 8.75 3.04
N GLY A 48 3.58 8.89 2.68
CA GLY A 48 4.01 9.69 1.53
C GLY A 48 3.55 9.11 0.19
N ARG A 49 3.66 7.78 0.00
CA ARG A 49 3.26 7.13 -1.25
C ARG A 49 1.77 7.24 -1.52
N ILE A 50 0.94 7.05 -0.51
CA ILE A 50 -0.50 7.28 -0.65
C ILE A 50 -0.78 8.74 -0.99
N GLY A 51 -0.11 9.69 -0.32
CA GLY A 51 -0.23 11.10 -0.66
C GLY A 51 0.15 11.40 -2.11
N GLU A 52 1.23 10.78 -2.62
CA GLU A 52 1.64 10.90 -4.02
C GLU A 52 0.59 10.36 -5.00
N ILE A 53 -0.01 9.19 -4.69
CA ILE A 53 -1.06 8.58 -5.51
C ILE A 53 -2.30 9.47 -5.56
N LEU A 54 -2.71 10.04 -4.42
CA LEU A 54 -3.90 10.87 -4.28
C LEU A 54 -3.70 12.33 -4.70
N GLY A 55 -2.45 12.80 -4.78
CA GLY A 55 -2.14 14.22 -4.98
C GLY A 55 -2.33 15.10 -3.73
N HIS A 56 -2.65 14.51 -2.59
CA HIS A 56 -2.77 15.17 -1.27
C HIS A 56 -2.49 14.18 -0.13
N PHE A 57 -2.09 14.67 1.04
CA PHE A 57 -1.90 13.78 2.19
C PHE A 57 -3.23 13.23 2.72
N GLU A 58 -3.29 11.91 2.92
CA GLU A 58 -4.46 11.23 3.47
C GLU A 58 -4.41 11.25 5.01
N THR A 59 -5.06 12.25 5.59
CA THR A 59 -5.02 12.50 7.04
C THR A 59 -5.81 11.50 7.87
N ARG A 60 -6.62 10.64 7.25
CA ARG A 60 -7.35 9.55 7.90
C ARG A 60 -6.50 8.29 8.11
N LEU A 61 -5.29 8.25 7.52
CA LEU A 61 -4.37 7.14 7.76
C LEU A 61 -3.95 7.08 9.23
N PRO A 62 -3.85 5.88 9.81
CA PRO A 62 -3.43 5.71 11.19
C PRO A 62 -2.02 6.26 11.45
N SER A 63 -1.75 6.59 12.70
CA SER A 63 -0.42 6.96 13.18
C SER A 63 0.18 5.86 14.04
N GLY A 64 1.47 5.99 14.39
CA GLY A 64 2.20 5.08 15.28
C GLY A 64 2.92 3.95 14.54
N ASN A 65 3.22 2.87 15.28
CA ASN A 65 3.97 1.72 14.77
C ASN A 65 3.17 0.94 13.74
N ALA A 66 3.85 0.38 12.75
CA ALA A 66 3.26 -0.33 11.61
C ALA A 66 2.27 -1.44 12.01
N GLY A 67 2.63 -2.26 13.01
CA GLY A 67 1.76 -3.34 13.49
C GLY A 67 0.43 -2.88 14.11
N ASN A 68 0.31 -1.58 14.42
CA ASN A 68 -0.91 -0.99 14.97
C ASN A 68 -1.77 -0.31 13.89
N TRP A 69 -1.29 -0.19 12.65
CA TRP A 69 -2.03 0.54 11.61
C TRP A 69 -3.38 -0.12 11.31
N TYR A 70 -3.39 -1.43 11.06
CA TYR A 70 -4.64 -2.12 10.75
C TYR A 70 -5.66 -2.06 11.91
N PRO A 71 -5.33 -2.47 13.16
CA PRO A 71 -6.29 -2.36 14.25
C PRO A 71 -6.71 -0.92 14.56
N ASN A 72 -5.81 0.08 14.38
CA ASN A 72 -6.18 1.48 14.53
C ASN A 72 -7.16 1.94 13.43
N ALA A 73 -6.96 1.52 12.17
CA ALA A 73 -7.89 1.83 11.08
C ALA A 73 -9.28 1.22 11.34
N VAL A 74 -9.32 -0.04 11.80
CA VAL A 74 -10.58 -0.70 12.24
C VAL A 74 -11.26 0.10 13.35
N GLY A 75 -10.49 0.47 14.40
CA GLY A 75 -11.04 1.20 15.55
C GLY A 75 -11.49 2.62 15.22
N GLN A 76 -10.83 3.30 14.30
CA GLN A 76 -11.20 4.66 13.87
C GLN A 76 -12.39 4.66 12.91
N GLY A 77 -12.54 3.62 12.08
CA GLY A 77 -13.60 3.53 11.07
C GLY A 77 -13.58 4.65 10.01
N LEU A 78 -12.41 5.31 9.81
CA LEU A 78 -12.28 6.45 8.89
C LEU A 78 -11.93 6.02 7.46
N LEU A 79 -11.25 4.86 7.32
CA LEU A 79 -10.92 4.25 6.04
C LEU A 79 -11.46 2.82 6.01
N PRO A 80 -11.91 2.34 4.85
CA PRO A 80 -12.28 0.94 4.69
C PRO A 80 -11.06 0.03 4.94
N VAL A 81 -11.32 -1.15 5.49
CA VAL A 81 -10.32 -2.20 5.71
C VAL A 81 -10.87 -3.55 5.28
N GLY A 82 -10.01 -4.49 4.95
CA GLY A 82 -10.46 -5.83 4.55
C GLY A 82 -9.31 -6.80 4.31
N SER A 83 -9.69 -8.01 3.83
CA SER A 83 -8.75 -9.09 3.53
C SER A 83 -8.42 -9.22 2.02
N ALA A 84 -9.21 -8.59 1.14
CA ALA A 84 -8.97 -8.65 -0.29
C ALA A 84 -7.91 -7.64 -0.72
N PRO A 85 -6.88 -8.04 -1.50
CA PRO A 85 -5.90 -7.09 -2.00
C PRO A 85 -6.50 -6.15 -3.04
N ALA A 86 -6.05 -4.89 -3.04
CA ALA A 86 -6.38 -3.91 -4.07
C ALA A 86 -5.17 -3.01 -4.35
N ALA A 87 -4.99 -2.58 -5.60
CA ALA A 87 -3.96 -1.60 -5.94
C ALA A 87 -4.21 -0.27 -5.20
N GLY A 88 -3.15 0.37 -4.72
CA GLY A 88 -3.25 1.57 -3.89
C GLY A 88 -3.66 1.32 -2.43
N SER A 89 -3.90 0.07 -2.03
CA SER A 89 -4.08 -0.28 -0.62
C SER A 89 -2.75 -0.39 0.11
N ILE A 90 -2.81 -0.31 1.43
CA ILE A 90 -1.68 -0.55 2.33
C ILE A 90 -1.85 -1.93 2.94
N ILE A 91 -0.93 -2.84 2.63
CA ILE A 91 -0.86 -4.13 3.30
C ILE A 91 -0.16 -3.98 4.66
N CYS A 92 -0.71 -4.61 5.70
CA CYS A 92 -0.26 -4.47 7.07
C CYS A 92 0.13 -5.83 7.66
N TRP A 93 1.29 -5.87 8.33
CA TRP A 93 1.75 -7.05 9.07
C TRP A 93 2.10 -6.68 10.50
N TYR A 94 1.85 -7.60 11.41
CA TYR A 94 2.25 -7.49 12.80
C TYR A 94 3.10 -8.70 13.22
N ASP A 95 3.82 -8.54 14.30
CA ASP A 95 4.50 -9.62 15.00
C ASP A 95 3.63 -10.09 16.18
N PRO A 96 3.07 -11.30 16.14
CA PRO A 96 2.22 -11.81 17.22
C PRO A 96 2.99 -12.02 18.55
N ASN A 97 4.33 -12.10 18.51
CA ASN A 97 5.17 -12.23 19.69
C ASN A 97 5.53 -10.88 20.32
N GLY A 98 5.22 -9.76 19.64
CA GLY A 98 5.49 -8.42 20.15
C GLY A 98 6.98 -8.01 20.20
N ILE A 99 7.86 -8.75 19.50
CA ILE A 99 9.30 -8.47 19.46
C ILE A 99 9.58 -7.33 18.48
N TYR A 100 8.83 -7.27 17.38
CA TYR A 100 9.01 -6.30 16.31
C TYR A 100 7.79 -5.39 16.18
N LEU A 101 8.01 -4.19 15.61
CA LEU A 101 6.98 -3.15 15.50
C LEU A 101 6.02 -3.34 14.32
N GLY A 102 6.13 -4.45 13.59
CA GLY A 102 5.35 -4.71 12.40
C GLY A 102 5.96 -4.10 11.14
N HIS A 103 5.23 -4.21 10.01
CA HIS A 103 5.60 -3.62 8.73
C HIS A 103 4.36 -3.22 7.94
N VAL A 104 4.50 -2.22 7.08
CA VAL A 104 3.50 -1.79 6.10
C VAL A 104 4.16 -1.55 4.76
N ALA A 105 3.43 -1.83 3.68
CA ALA A 105 3.86 -1.59 2.30
C ALA A 105 2.68 -1.14 1.44
N VAL A 106 2.95 -0.52 0.29
CA VAL A 106 1.91 -0.13 -0.66
C VAL A 106 1.79 -1.16 -1.77
N VAL A 107 0.57 -1.56 -2.07
CA VAL A 107 0.25 -2.43 -3.21
C VAL A 107 0.25 -1.58 -4.47
N GLU A 108 1.26 -1.72 -5.31
CA GLU A 108 1.39 -0.96 -6.55
C GLU A 108 0.50 -1.54 -7.64
N TYR A 109 0.43 -2.87 -7.72
CA TYR A 109 -0.51 -3.59 -8.57
C TYR A 109 -0.78 -5.01 -8.09
N VAL A 110 -1.90 -5.55 -8.52
CA VAL A 110 -2.35 -6.92 -8.30
C VAL A 110 -2.29 -7.66 -9.63
N ASN A 111 -1.61 -8.80 -9.67
CA ASN A 111 -1.53 -9.64 -10.86
C ASN A 111 -2.74 -10.58 -10.97
N ASP A 112 -2.98 -11.10 -12.16
CA ASP A 112 -4.05 -12.06 -12.46
C ASP A 112 -3.95 -13.39 -11.71
N ASP A 113 -2.76 -13.74 -11.19
CA ASP A 113 -2.54 -14.90 -10.32
C ASP A 113 -2.76 -14.57 -8.82
N GLY A 114 -3.19 -13.37 -8.50
CA GLY A 114 -3.40 -12.89 -7.14
C GLY A 114 -2.13 -12.49 -6.41
N SER A 115 -0.95 -12.55 -7.05
CA SER A 115 0.28 -12.02 -6.46
C SER A 115 0.26 -10.50 -6.43
N LEU A 116 0.94 -9.91 -5.43
CA LEU A 116 1.00 -8.48 -5.21
C LEU A 116 2.40 -7.97 -5.48
N PHE A 117 2.51 -6.92 -6.28
CA PHE A 117 3.75 -6.18 -6.39
C PHE A 117 3.70 -5.00 -5.42
N LEU A 118 4.66 -4.98 -4.51
CA LEU A 118 4.72 -4.04 -3.40
C LEU A 118 5.89 -3.09 -3.53
N SER A 119 5.69 -1.88 -3.05
CA SER A 119 6.76 -0.92 -2.80
C SER A 119 6.94 -0.69 -1.30
N ASN A 120 8.18 -0.58 -0.85
CA ASN A 120 8.58 -0.64 0.55
C ASN A 120 9.68 0.37 0.88
N SER A 121 9.82 0.66 2.19
CA SER A 121 10.97 1.34 2.78
C SER A 121 11.16 0.86 4.24
N GLY A 122 12.38 0.96 4.76
CA GLY A 122 12.70 0.64 6.16
C GLY A 122 13.56 -0.62 6.28
N TYR A 123 13.05 -1.68 6.88
CA TYR A 123 13.80 -2.92 7.03
C TYR A 123 13.92 -3.68 5.68
N PRO A 124 15.09 -4.22 5.34
CA PRO A 124 16.35 -4.28 6.08
C PRO A 124 17.31 -3.10 5.77
N ASP A 125 16.96 -1.89 6.13
CA ASP A 125 17.76 -0.64 5.98
C ASP A 125 17.84 -0.09 4.54
N ASN A 126 16.83 -0.36 3.73
CA ASN A 126 16.73 0.19 2.39
C ASN A 126 15.81 1.41 2.37
N TYR A 127 16.24 2.49 1.72
CA TYR A 127 15.38 3.63 1.44
C TYR A 127 14.14 3.23 0.65
N PHE A 128 14.34 2.35 -0.31
CA PHE A 128 13.30 1.85 -1.18
C PHE A 128 13.66 0.47 -1.74
N TRP A 129 12.70 -0.44 -1.75
CA TRP A 129 12.76 -1.67 -2.54
C TRP A 129 11.37 -2.09 -2.98
N THR A 130 11.31 -2.99 -3.93
CA THR A 130 10.08 -3.64 -4.39
C THR A 130 10.18 -5.14 -4.24
N CYS A 131 9.04 -5.78 -4.03
CA CYS A 131 8.95 -7.23 -3.97
C CYS A 131 7.63 -7.73 -4.54
N THR A 132 7.58 -9.01 -4.86
CA THR A 132 6.34 -9.71 -5.18
C THR A 132 6.05 -10.72 -4.07
N VAL A 133 4.83 -10.67 -3.54
CA VAL A 133 4.35 -11.62 -2.53
C VAL A 133 3.11 -12.35 -3.06
N THR A 134 2.90 -13.58 -2.61
CA THR A 134 1.87 -14.47 -3.13
C THR A 134 0.87 -14.90 -2.04
N PRO A 135 -0.35 -15.32 -2.41
CA PRO A 135 -1.31 -15.87 -1.46
C PRO A 135 -0.75 -17.05 -0.66
N ASP A 136 0.03 -17.93 -1.30
CA ASP A 136 0.60 -19.14 -0.68
C ASP A 136 1.52 -18.83 0.50
N THR A 137 2.19 -17.68 0.48
CA THR A 137 3.02 -17.21 1.59
C THR A 137 2.24 -16.41 2.61
N GLY A 138 0.92 -16.24 2.43
CA GLY A 138 0.11 -15.30 3.19
C GLY A 138 0.57 -13.85 2.96
N TYR A 139 0.97 -13.53 1.73
CA TYR A 139 1.50 -12.24 1.30
C TYR A 139 2.72 -11.77 2.10
N ARG A 140 3.69 -12.66 2.34
CA ARG A 140 4.91 -12.38 3.13
C ARG A 140 6.16 -12.68 2.33
N GLU A 141 7.18 -11.85 2.53
CA GLU A 141 8.55 -12.13 2.11
C GLU A 141 9.25 -13.11 3.07
N ASN A 142 10.34 -13.74 2.64
CA ASN A 142 11.09 -14.70 3.44
C ASN A 142 11.53 -14.14 4.80
N TRP A 143 11.92 -12.86 4.88
CA TRP A 143 12.33 -12.24 6.13
C TRP A 143 11.15 -12.04 7.11
N GLN A 144 9.95 -11.80 6.59
CA GLN A 144 8.72 -11.69 7.38
C GLN A 144 8.31 -13.08 7.91
N ILE A 145 8.41 -14.11 7.06
CA ILE A 145 8.16 -15.50 7.45
C ILE A 145 9.14 -15.92 8.55
N SER A 146 10.44 -15.65 8.39
CA SER A 146 11.46 -16.01 9.39
C SER A 146 11.29 -15.31 10.73
N ARG A 147 10.64 -14.13 10.76
CA ARG A 147 10.29 -13.37 11.96
C ARG A 147 8.91 -13.70 12.54
N GLY A 148 8.17 -14.59 11.89
CA GLY A 148 6.83 -14.97 12.33
C GLY A 148 5.75 -13.90 12.10
N TYR A 149 5.99 -12.93 11.20
CA TYR A 149 4.99 -11.93 10.89
C TYR A 149 3.71 -12.54 10.32
N VAL A 150 2.58 -11.90 10.64
CA VAL A 150 1.25 -12.29 10.15
C VAL A 150 0.64 -11.09 9.42
N CYS A 151 0.09 -11.34 8.23
CA CYS A 151 -0.68 -10.35 7.51
C CYS A 151 -2.01 -10.11 8.24
N GLN A 152 -2.31 -8.85 8.57
CA GLN A 152 -3.56 -8.44 9.20
C GLN A 152 -4.65 -8.15 8.17
N GLY A 153 -4.26 -7.72 6.96
CA GLY A 153 -5.14 -7.28 5.91
C GLY A 153 -4.68 -5.97 5.27
N PHE A 154 -5.64 -5.27 4.66
CA PHE A 154 -5.41 -4.09 3.83
C PHE A 154 -6.21 -2.89 4.33
N ILE A 155 -5.61 -1.70 4.26
CA ILE A 155 -6.27 -0.41 4.45
C ILE A 155 -6.46 0.20 3.07
N TYR A 156 -7.69 0.52 2.70
CA TYR A 156 -8.03 1.06 1.38
C TYR A 156 -8.06 2.59 1.44
N ALA A 157 -6.91 3.20 1.17
CA ALA A 157 -6.73 4.65 1.13
C ALA A 157 -6.94 5.24 -0.27
N TYR A 158 -6.94 4.40 -1.29
CA TYR A 158 -7.15 4.75 -2.68
C TYR A 158 -8.21 3.82 -3.28
N ASP A 159 -9.35 4.40 -3.66
CA ASP A 159 -10.41 3.67 -4.32
C ASP A 159 -10.11 3.57 -5.82
N MET A 160 -9.59 2.42 -6.24
CA MET A 160 -9.49 2.11 -7.66
C MET A 160 -10.92 2.02 -8.24
N PRO A 161 -11.16 2.68 -9.38
CA PRO A 161 -12.37 2.40 -10.15
C PRO A 161 -12.43 0.89 -10.41
N LEU A 162 -13.58 0.29 -10.10
CA LEU A 162 -13.80 -1.13 -10.39
C LEU A 162 -13.55 -1.35 -11.89
N GLN A 163 -12.55 -2.16 -12.22
CA GLN A 163 -12.37 -2.58 -13.61
C GLN A 163 -13.45 -3.64 -13.88
N PRO A 164 -14.29 -3.46 -14.91
CA PRO A 164 -15.28 -4.44 -15.24
C PRO A 164 -14.58 -5.78 -15.55
N THR A 165 -15.04 -6.84 -14.89
CA THR A 165 -14.46 -8.19 -15.04
C THR A 165 -15.22 -9.03 -16.06
N THR A 166 -16.41 -8.57 -16.46
CA THR A 166 -17.28 -9.23 -17.43
C THR A 166 -17.90 -8.23 -18.38
N ASP A 167 -18.41 -8.69 -19.54
CA ASP A 167 -19.16 -7.85 -20.47
C ASP A 167 -20.43 -7.26 -19.83
N GLU A 168 -20.99 -7.95 -18.85
CA GLU A 168 -22.16 -7.50 -18.10
C GLU A 168 -21.82 -6.36 -17.14
N ASP A 169 -20.63 -6.41 -16.52
CA ASP A 169 -20.11 -5.32 -15.68
C ASP A 169 -19.85 -4.06 -16.53
N TYR A 170 -19.28 -4.20 -17.73
CA TYR A 170 -19.10 -3.10 -18.69
C TYR A 170 -20.43 -2.46 -19.06
N TYR A 171 -21.46 -3.26 -19.32
CA TYR A 171 -22.79 -2.79 -19.67
C TYR A 171 -23.43 -2.03 -18.51
N MET A 172 -23.28 -2.54 -17.28
CA MET A 172 -23.81 -1.90 -16.07
C MET A 172 -23.12 -0.56 -15.76
N MET A 173 -21.79 -0.48 -15.89
CA MET A 173 -21.04 0.78 -15.73
C MET A 173 -21.43 1.81 -16.79
N PHE A 174 -21.65 1.38 -18.04
CA PHE A 174 -22.15 2.26 -19.11
C PHE A 174 -23.54 2.83 -18.80
N LEU A 175 -24.43 2.02 -18.24
CA LEU A 175 -25.77 2.46 -17.85
C LEU A 175 -25.76 3.45 -16.67
N GLN A 176 -24.74 3.37 -15.80
CA GLN A 176 -24.57 4.25 -14.64
C GLN A 176 -23.85 5.55 -14.99
N GLY A 177 -23.37 5.69 -16.23
CA GLY A 177 -22.72 6.91 -16.71
C GLY A 177 -21.27 7.10 -16.26
N GLU A 178 -20.66 6.07 -15.63
CA GLU A 178 -19.30 6.13 -15.08
C GLU A 178 -18.20 6.02 -16.15
N MET A 179 -18.55 5.66 -17.40
CA MET A 179 -17.56 5.47 -18.48
C MET A 179 -17.25 6.69 -19.35
N LEU A 180 -17.89 7.83 -19.11
CA LEU A 180 -17.71 9.03 -19.97
C LEU A 180 -16.37 9.76 -19.73
N GLU A 181 -15.60 9.42 -18.73
CA GLU A 181 -14.31 10.06 -18.42
C GLU A 181 -13.08 9.33 -19.02
N TRP A 182 -13.28 8.18 -19.72
CA TRP A 182 -12.19 7.32 -20.19
C TRP A 182 -12.04 7.28 -21.73
N MET A 183 -12.78 8.10 -22.45
CA MET A 183 -12.67 8.29 -23.91
C MET A 183 -12.09 9.66 -24.24
#